data_919bbc074198ed76b01f2787c435b9ab
#
_entry.id   919bbc074198ed76b01f2787c435b9ab
#
_cell.length_a   1.000
_cell.length_b   1.000
_cell.length_c   1.000
_cell.angle_alpha   90.00
_cell.angle_beta   90.00
_cell.angle_gamma   90.00
#
_symmetry.space_group_name_H-M   'P 1'
#
loop_
_entity.id
_entity.type
_entity.pdbx_description
1 polymer ?
#
loop_
_entity_poly.entity_id
_entity_poly.type
_entity_poly.pdbx_seq_one_letter_code
_entity_poly.pdbx_strand_id
1 'polypeptide(L)'
;VIKTVLGEDISMEDLGGARVHAETTGNAHFYALSEQECFDQVKRLVSFIPWNNQERAKVVEPKEPSAMLNIEQVVPADPKQPYDVRDVIRCIVDDSDFLEIQELWAANIVIGFGRMAGETVGFVANQPMVLAGVLDCDSADKAARFIRFCDSFNIPIITLEDMPGYLPGVDQEHAGVIRHGAKVLYAYSEATVPKITVILRKAYGGGYIAMNSRHLGADFMFAWPSAEIAVMGPEGAANIIFRKEIMEAEDQNAMRQE
;
A
#
# COMPACT_ATOMS: atom_id res chain seq x y z
N VAL A 1 -37.55 4.32 -3.19
CA VAL A 1 -37.43 3.85 -1.81
C VAL A 1 -36.69 4.90 -0.97
N ILE A 2 -35.47 5.36 -1.33
CA ILE A 2 -34.65 6.31 -0.54
C ILE A 2 -35.41 7.62 -0.33
N LYS A 3 -35.89 8.25 -1.40
CA LYS A 3 -36.68 9.50 -1.33
C LYS A 3 -37.93 9.32 -0.44
N THR A 4 -38.59 8.16 -0.47
CA THR A 4 -39.76 7.88 0.31
C THR A 4 -39.50 7.63 1.79
N VAL A 5 -38.35 6.98 2.10
CA VAL A 5 -38.01 6.56 3.48
C VAL A 5 -37.17 7.60 4.20
N LEU A 6 -36.16 8.17 3.50
CA LEU A 6 -35.16 9.08 4.10
C LEU A 6 -35.31 10.54 3.65
N GLY A 7 -36.15 10.81 2.64
CA GLY A 7 -36.30 12.16 2.07
C GLY A 7 -35.15 12.62 1.19
N GLU A 8 -34.17 11.76 0.93
CA GLU A 8 -32.99 12.07 0.14
C GLU A 8 -33.29 11.96 -1.37
N ASP A 9 -32.87 12.97 -2.13
CA ASP A 9 -33.00 13.00 -3.60
C ASP A 9 -31.60 12.76 -4.20
N ILE A 10 -31.35 11.56 -4.68
CA ILE A 10 -30.06 11.12 -5.22
C ILE A 10 -30.30 10.31 -6.51
N SER A 11 -29.42 10.46 -7.50
CA SER A 11 -29.47 9.62 -8.69
C SER A 11 -29.07 8.17 -8.37
N MET A 12 -29.46 7.22 -9.23
CA MET A 12 -29.06 5.82 -9.06
C MET A 12 -27.54 5.65 -9.23
N GLU A 13 -26.93 6.44 -10.11
CA GLU A 13 -25.48 6.42 -10.33
C GLU A 13 -24.71 6.97 -9.12
N ASP A 14 -25.14 8.09 -8.57
CA ASP A 14 -24.49 8.68 -7.40
C ASP A 14 -24.72 7.85 -6.12
N LEU A 15 -25.80 7.08 -6.06
CA LEU A 15 -26.11 6.22 -4.92
C LEU A 15 -25.21 4.98 -4.88
N GLY A 16 -25.01 4.33 -6.03
CA GLY A 16 -24.33 3.03 -6.10
C GLY A 16 -23.96 2.62 -7.52
N GLY A 17 -23.62 3.58 -8.36
CA GLY A 17 -23.06 3.31 -9.69
C GLY A 17 -21.66 2.72 -9.61
N ALA A 18 -21.14 2.26 -10.74
CA ALA A 18 -19.85 1.60 -10.82
C ALA A 18 -18.69 2.47 -10.26
N ARG A 19 -18.75 3.78 -10.50
CA ARG A 19 -17.76 4.73 -10.03
C ARG A 19 -17.76 4.86 -8.50
N VAL A 20 -18.93 4.91 -7.87
CA VAL A 20 -19.06 4.95 -6.39
C VAL A 20 -18.42 3.70 -5.79
N HIS A 21 -18.64 2.54 -6.40
CA HIS A 21 -18.05 1.28 -5.92
C HIS A 21 -16.54 1.17 -6.19
N ALA A 22 -16.01 1.88 -7.17
CA ALA A 22 -14.57 1.92 -7.44
C ALA A 22 -13.84 2.95 -6.58
N GLU A 23 -14.45 4.12 -6.30
CA GLU A 23 -13.78 5.25 -5.63
C GLU A 23 -14.07 5.34 -4.12
N THR A 24 -15.28 4.94 -3.71
CA THR A 24 -15.75 5.20 -2.33
C THR A 24 -15.84 3.93 -1.50
N THR A 25 -16.41 2.85 -2.02
CA THR A 25 -16.66 1.64 -1.24
C THR A 25 -15.60 0.55 -1.40
N GLY A 26 -14.76 0.64 -2.43
CA GLY A 26 -13.75 -0.38 -2.74
C GLY A 26 -14.33 -1.74 -3.18
N ASN A 27 -15.63 -1.83 -3.47
CA ASN A 27 -16.23 -3.09 -3.91
C ASN A 27 -15.81 -3.47 -5.33
N ALA A 28 -15.63 -2.49 -6.23
CA ALA A 28 -15.11 -2.73 -7.56
C ALA A 28 -13.58 -2.60 -7.56
N HIS A 29 -12.90 -3.64 -8.02
CA HIS A 29 -11.43 -3.66 -8.11
C HIS A 29 -10.92 -2.95 -9.36
N PHE A 30 -11.73 -2.91 -10.40
CA PHE A 30 -11.44 -2.25 -11.68
C PHE A 30 -12.65 -1.44 -12.11
N TYR A 31 -12.40 -0.33 -12.76
CA TYR A 31 -13.41 0.51 -13.39
C TYR A 31 -13.11 0.59 -14.88
N ALA A 32 -14.08 0.27 -15.73
CA ALA A 32 -13.95 0.28 -17.16
C ALA A 32 -14.99 1.22 -17.77
N LEU A 33 -14.60 1.95 -18.81
CA LEU A 33 -15.46 2.88 -19.53
C LEU A 33 -16.25 2.20 -20.67
N SER A 34 -15.92 0.94 -20.98
CA SER A 34 -16.60 0.14 -22.01
C SER A 34 -16.54 -1.34 -21.67
N GLU A 35 -17.44 -2.14 -22.29
CA GLU A 35 -17.44 -3.60 -22.17
C GLU A 35 -16.13 -4.19 -22.71
N GLN A 36 -15.60 -3.63 -23.81
CA GLN A 36 -14.33 -4.12 -24.37
C GLN A 36 -13.17 -3.92 -23.40
N GLU A 37 -13.07 -2.74 -22.80
CA GLU A 37 -12.06 -2.45 -21.79
C GLU A 37 -12.19 -3.38 -20.58
N CYS A 38 -13.42 -3.63 -20.12
CA CYS A 38 -13.68 -4.56 -19.03
C CYS A 38 -13.16 -5.96 -19.35
N PHE A 39 -13.46 -6.49 -20.56
CA PHE A 39 -12.96 -7.80 -20.96
C PHE A 39 -11.44 -7.84 -21.13
N ASP A 40 -10.82 -6.76 -21.57
CA ASP A 40 -9.36 -6.69 -21.68
C ASP A 40 -8.69 -6.65 -20.31
N GLN A 41 -9.28 -5.93 -19.33
CA GLN A 41 -8.84 -5.97 -17.92
C GLN A 41 -8.99 -7.39 -17.33
N VAL A 42 -10.11 -8.09 -17.59
CA VAL A 42 -10.31 -9.48 -17.15
C VAL A 42 -9.25 -10.40 -17.73
N LYS A 43 -8.98 -10.33 -19.03
CA LYS A 43 -7.95 -11.16 -19.69
C LYS A 43 -6.56 -10.87 -19.10
N ARG A 44 -6.26 -9.58 -18.85
CA ARG A 44 -5.01 -9.18 -18.23
C ARG A 44 -4.87 -9.74 -16.82
N LEU A 45 -5.90 -9.61 -15.98
CA LEU A 45 -5.90 -10.18 -14.63
C LEU A 45 -5.69 -11.70 -14.65
N VAL A 46 -6.43 -12.42 -15.49
CA VAL A 46 -6.32 -13.88 -15.61
C VAL A 46 -4.91 -14.32 -16.05
N SER A 47 -4.16 -13.49 -16.77
CA SER A 47 -2.80 -13.81 -17.15
C SER A 47 -1.80 -13.82 -15.98
N PHE A 48 -2.13 -13.19 -14.84
CA PHE A 48 -1.29 -13.15 -13.65
C PHE A 48 -1.61 -14.22 -12.61
N ILE A 49 -2.85 -14.74 -12.60
CA ILE A 49 -3.31 -15.65 -11.55
C ILE A 49 -3.38 -17.10 -12.04
N PRO A 50 -3.22 -18.10 -11.16
CA PRO A 50 -3.47 -19.50 -11.50
C PRO A 50 -4.98 -19.77 -11.61
N TRP A 51 -5.34 -20.89 -12.22
CA TRP A 51 -6.74 -21.30 -12.37
C TRP A 51 -7.38 -21.79 -11.07
N ASN A 52 -6.58 -22.20 -10.11
CA ASN A 52 -7.04 -22.66 -8.80
C ASN A 52 -5.91 -22.54 -7.76
N ASN A 53 -6.23 -22.81 -6.49
CA ASN A 53 -5.30 -22.70 -5.37
C ASN A 53 -4.30 -23.86 -5.22
N GLN A 54 -4.36 -24.87 -6.08
CA GLN A 54 -3.42 -26.01 -6.08
C GLN A 54 -2.33 -25.84 -7.14
N GLU A 55 -2.45 -24.84 -7.99
CA GLU A 55 -1.51 -24.55 -9.07
C GLU A 55 -0.74 -23.26 -8.77
N ARG A 56 0.36 -23.05 -9.47
CA ARG A 56 1.06 -21.76 -9.52
C ARG A 56 0.66 -21.00 -10.77
N ALA A 57 0.79 -19.68 -10.72
CA ALA A 57 0.65 -18.85 -11.90
C ALA A 57 1.61 -19.30 -12.99
N LYS A 58 1.18 -19.17 -14.25
CA LYS A 58 2.01 -19.56 -15.39
C LYS A 58 3.27 -18.73 -15.46
N VAL A 59 4.43 -19.37 -15.46
CA VAL A 59 5.71 -18.72 -15.72
C VAL A 59 5.77 -18.32 -17.21
N VAL A 60 6.21 -17.10 -17.46
CA VAL A 60 6.43 -16.60 -18.82
C VAL A 60 7.93 -16.35 -19.05
N GLU A 61 8.30 -16.05 -20.29
CA GLU A 61 9.69 -15.69 -20.59
C GLU A 61 10.06 -14.40 -19.86
N PRO A 62 11.17 -14.40 -19.08
CA PRO A 62 11.64 -13.21 -18.36
C PRO A 62 11.96 -12.06 -19.32
N LYS A 63 11.67 -10.86 -18.88
CA LYS A 63 12.01 -9.63 -19.61
C LYS A 63 12.67 -8.63 -18.69
N GLU A 64 13.55 -7.81 -19.24
CA GLU A 64 14.09 -6.67 -18.51
C GLU A 64 13.02 -5.57 -18.36
N PRO A 65 13.07 -4.76 -17.29
CA PRO A 65 12.23 -3.58 -17.17
C PRO A 65 12.42 -2.64 -18.36
N SER A 66 11.32 -2.19 -18.96
CA SER A 66 11.34 -1.28 -20.11
C SER A 66 11.35 0.21 -19.71
N ALA A 67 11.08 0.51 -18.44
CA ALA A 67 11.06 1.88 -17.94
C ALA A 67 12.48 2.48 -17.94
N MET A 68 12.62 3.64 -18.58
CA MET A 68 13.87 4.42 -18.59
C MET A 68 14.11 5.17 -17.27
N LEU A 69 13.53 4.69 -16.16
CA LEU A 69 13.67 5.30 -14.86
C LEU A 69 14.94 4.78 -14.18
N ASN A 70 15.76 5.70 -13.68
CA ASN A 70 16.86 5.31 -12.80
C ASN A 70 16.33 5.13 -11.37
N ILE A 71 16.31 3.91 -10.89
CA ILE A 71 15.79 3.57 -9.55
C ILE A 71 16.47 4.37 -8.42
N GLU A 72 17.75 4.75 -8.58
CA GLU A 72 18.48 5.58 -7.62
C GLU A 72 17.92 7.01 -7.53
N GLN A 73 17.20 7.46 -8.56
CA GLN A 73 16.62 8.80 -8.64
C GLN A 73 15.13 8.83 -8.33
N VAL A 74 14.46 7.67 -8.37
CA VAL A 74 13.01 7.57 -8.11
C VAL A 74 12.69 7.86 -6.65
N VAL A 75 13.50 7.34 -5.72
CA VAL A 75 13.31 7.57 -4.28
C VAL A 75 14.18 8.74 -3.85
N PRO A 76 13.59 9.92 -3.52
CA PRO A 76 14.36 11.08 -3.10
C PRO A 76 15.09 10.84 -1.78
N ALA A 77 16.29 11.39 -1.66
CA ALA A 77 17.05 11.37 -0.40
C ALA A 77 16.36 12.21 0.71
N ASP A 78 15.67 13.28 0.33
CA ASP A 78 14.88 14.08 1.28
C ASP A 78 13.63 13.31 1.71
N PRO A 79 13.47 12.94 3.00
CA PRO A 79 12.33 12.18 3.49
C PRO A 79 11.00 12.96 3.42
N LYS A 80 11.03 14.27 3.22
CA LYS A 80 9.85 15.13 3.06
C LYS A 80 9.36 15.21 1.60
N GLN A 81 10.20 14.89 0.64
CA GLN A 81 9.83 14.91 -0.77
C GLN A 81 9.01 13.67 -1.15
N PRO A 82 7.76 13.82 -1.64
CA PRO A 82 6.96 12.69 -2.09
C PRO A 82 7.48 12.14 -3.43
N TYR A 83 7.22 10.86 -3.68
CA TYR A 83 7.46 10.18 -4.96
C TYR A 83 6.36 9.14 -5.19
N ASP A 84 6.18 8.73 -6.44
CA ASP A 84 5.23 7.68 -6.78
C ASP A 84 5.89 6.29 -6.65
N VAL A 85 5.40 5.49 -5.71
CA VAL A 85 5.93 4.14 -5.48
C VAL A 85 5.72 3.20 -6.68
N ARG A 86 4.76 3.50 -7.55
CA ARG A 86 4.54 2.76 -8.80
C ARG A 86 5.77 2.81 -9.71
N ASP A 87 6.51 3.91 -9.68
CA ASP A 87 7.73 4.04 -10.47
C ASP A 87 8.85 3.13 -9.94
N VAL A 88 8.93 2.93 -8.60
CA VAL A 88 9.82 1.90 -8.03
C VAL A 88 9.43 0.51 -8.51
N ILE A 89 8.14 0.17 -8.48
CA ILE A 89 7.64 -1.11 -8.96
C ILE A 89 7.99 -1.30 -10.43
N ARG A 90 7.74 -0.31 -11.28
CA ARG A 90 8.05 -0.36 -12.72
C ARG A 90 9.52 -0.53 -13.04
N CYS A 91 10.42 -0.09 -12.15
CA CYS A 91 11.87 -0.30 -12.31
C CYS A 91 12.31 -1.76 -12.10
N ILE A 92 11.49 -2.58 -11.45
CA ILE A 92 11.90 -3.93 -11.01
C ILE A 92 11.06 -5.06 -11.61
N VAL A 93 9.91 -4.75 -12.19
CA VAL A 93 9.06 -5.76 -12.84
C VAL A 93 9.38 -5.91 -14.32
N ASP A 94 9.21 -7.11 -14.82
CA ASP A 94 9.40 -7.47 -16.22
C ASP A 94 8.57 -6.55 -17.13
N ASP A 95 9.19 -6.02 -18.18
CA ASP A 95 8.57 -5.13 -19.17
C ASP A 95 7.94 -3.85 -18.55
N SER A 96 8.26 -3.55 -17.29
CA SER A 96 7.62 -2.52 -16.46
C SER A 96 6.09 -2.67 -16.38
N ASP A 97 5.58 -3.90 -16.60
CA ASP A 97 4.15 -4.21 -16.62
C ASP A 97 3.64 -4.48 -15.19
N PHE A 98 2.96 -3.47 -14.64
CA PHE A 98 2.31 -3.54 -13.34
C PHE A 98 0.79 -3.42 -13.48
N LEU A 99 0.05 -4.40 -12.98
CA LEU A 99 -1.42 -4.38 -12.91
C LEU A 99 -1.84 -3.94 -11.51
N GLU A 100 -2.13 -2.66 -11.33
CA GLU A 100 -2.67 -2.14 -10.07
C GLU A 100 -4.12 -2.59 -9.86
N ILE A 101 -4.48 -2.89 -8.63
CA ILE A 101 -5.82 -3.31 -8.21
C ILE A 101 -6.38 -2.25 -7.26
N GLN A 102 -7.65 -1.88 -7.44
CA GLN A 102 -8.32 -0.83 -6.67
C GLN A 102 -7.55 0.51 -6.70
N GLU A 103 -7.04 0.91 -7.87
CA GLU A 103 -6.27 2.14 -8.04
C GLU A 103 -7.01 3.38 -7.52
N LEU A 104 -8.34 3.42 -7.68
CA LEU A 104 -9.19 4.57 -7.34
C LEU A 104 -9.60 4.62 -5.86
N TRP A 105 -9.38 3.55 -5.09
CA TRP A 105 -9.77 3.47 -3.69
C TRP A 105 -8.57 3.29 -2.78
N ALA A 106 -8.58 3.98 -1.61
CA ALA A 106 -7.50 3.92 -0.63
C ALA A 106 -6.11 4.04 -1.29
N ALA A 107 -5.92 5.14 -2.06
CA ALA A 107 -4.74 5.34 -2.91
C ALA A 107 -3.43 5.57 -2.12
N ASN A 108 -3.49 5.71 -0.79
CA ASN A 108 -2.34 5.76 0.12
C ASN A 108 -1.63 4.40 0.26
N ILE A 109 -2.23 3.32 -0.26
CA ILE A 109 -1.57 2.02 -0.45
C ILE A 109 -1.81 1.52 -1.88
N VAL A 110 -0.74 1.06 -2.51
CA VAL A 110 -0.74 0.46 -3.85
C VAL A 110 -0.66 -1.05 -3.69
N ILE A 111 -1.59 -1.76 -4.34
CA ILE A 111 -1.57 -3.23 -4.44
C ILE A 111 -1.70 -3.65 -5.89
N GLY A 112 -1.10 -4.75 -6.27
CA GLY A 112 -1.22 -5.24 -7.64
C GLY A 112 -0.25 -6.35 -7.96
N PHE A 113 -0.26 -6.77 -9.23
CA PHE A 113 0.58 -7.84 -9.75
C PHE A 113 1.60 -7.31 -10.74
N GLY A 114 2.80 -7.83 -10.65
CA GLY A 114 3.84 -7.73 -11.67
C GLY A 114 4.49 -9.08 -11.89
N ARG A 115 5.45 -9.15 -12.80
CA ARG A 115 6.30 -10.31 -12.96
C ARG A 115 7.75 -9.97 -12.65
N MET A 116 8.45 -10.90 -12.04
CA MET A 116 9.90 -10.81 -11.82
C MET A 116 10.52 -12.12 -12.28
N ALA A 117 11.42 -12.03 -13.24
CA ALA A 117 12.01 -13.21 -13.89
C ALA A 117 10.95 -14.19 -14.44
N GLY A 118 9.85 -13.67 -14.99
CA GLY A 118 8.74 -14.43 -15.53
C GLY A 118 7.71 -14.93 -14.52
N GLU A 119 8.00 -14.88 -13.22
CA GLU A 119 7.11 -15.34 -12.15
C GLU A 119 6.18 -14.23 -11.68
N THR A 120 4.91 -14.53 -11.44
CA THR A 120 3.96 -13.59 -10.87
C THR A 120 4.27 -13.31 -9.41
N VAL A 121 4.31 -12.04 -9.04
CA VAL A 121 4.46 -11.55 -7.66
C VAL A 121 3.39 -10.51 -7.34
N GLY A 122 2.91 -10.52 -6.10
CA GLY A 122 2.02 -9.50 -5.56
C GLY A 122 2.81 -8.40 -4.87
N PHE A 123 2.46 -7.15 -5.13
CA PHE A 123 3.05 -5.98 -4.48
C PHE A 123 2.08 -5.36 -3.49
N VAL A 124 2.60 -4.99 -2.33
CA VAL A 124 1.92 -4.16 -1.32
C VAL A 124 2.85 -3.02 -0.97
N ALA A 125 2.50 -1.80 -1.32
CA ALA A 125 3.41 -0.67 -1.22
C ALA A 125 2.74 0.58 -0.64
N ASN A 126 3.40 1.27 0.30
CA ASN A 126 2.93 2.57 0.74
C ASN A 126 3.11 3.60 -0.37
N GLN A 127 2.13 4.50 -0.55
CA GLN A 127 2.17 5.57 -1.55
C GLN A 127 2.44 6.93 -0.89
N PRO A 128 3.70 7.41 -0.87
CA PRO A 128 4.04 8.67 -0.20
C PRO A 128 3.37 9.91 -0.77
N MET A 129 2.90 9.87 -2.02
CA MET A 129 2.16 10.98 -2.63
C MET A 129 0.76 11.17 -2.04
N VAL A 130 0.21 10.14 -1.39
CA VAL A 130 -1.13 10.19 -0.81
C VAL A 130 -1.02 9.97 0.69
N LEU A 131 -1.45 10.96 1.48
CA LEU A 131 -1.38 10.92 2.95
C LEU A 131 0.00 10.51 3.49
N ALA A 132 1.08 10.86 2.79
CA ALA A 132 2.45 10.47 3.13
C ALA A 132 2.68 8.96 3.31
N GLY A 133 1.82 8.10 2.75
CA GLY A 133 1.92 6.64 2.85
C GLY A 133 1.43 6.04 4.17
N VAL A 134 0.75 6.79 5.04
CA VAL A 134 0.18 6.24 6.29
C VAL A 134 -0.89 5.21 5.98
N LEU A 135 -1.13 4.27 6.91
CA LEU A 135 -2.30 3.40 6.85
C LEU A 135 -3.50 4.02 7.59
N ASP A 136 -4.67 3.90 6.98
CA ASP A 136 -5.98 4.20 7.55
C ASP A 136 -6.86 2.94 7.52
N CYS A 137 -8.13 3.08 7.87
CA CYS A 137 -9.06 1.94 7.89
C CYS A 137 -9.20 1.29 6.51
N ASP A 138 -9.35 2.08 5.45
CA ASP A 138 -9.61 1.58 4.09
C ASP A 138 -8.36 0.95 3.48
N SER A 139 -7.21 1.57 3.61
CA SER A 139 -5.94 1.04 3.11
C SER A 139 -5.53 -0.25 3.85
N ALA A 140 -5.84 -0.34 5.14
CA ALA A 140 -5.63 -1.57 5.91
C ALA A 140 -6.52 -2.71 5.39
N ASP A 141 -7.80 -2.44 5.12
CA ASP A 141 -8.71 -3.45 4.56
C ASP A 141 -8.30 -3.86 3.14
N LYS A 142 -7.91 -2.92 2.29
CA LYS A 142 -7.39 -3.16 0.94
C LYS A 142 -6.17 -4.07 0.96
N ALA A 143 -5.17 -3.73 1.76
CA ALA A 143 -3.94 -4.51 1.88
C ALA A 143 -4.20 -5.91 2.43
N ALA A 144 -4.95 -6.04 3.54
CA ALA A 144 -5.21 -7.32 4.18
C ALA A 144 -5.94 -8.29 3.24
N ARG A 145 -6.93 -7.81 2.49
CA ARG A 145 -7.65 -8.63 1.50
C ARG A 145 -6.73 -9.12 0.39
N PHE A 146 -5.87 -8.26 -0.13
CA PHE A 146 -4.94 -8.61 -1.20
C PHE A 146 -3.87 -9.61 -0.75
N ILE A 147 -3.30 -9.43 0.44
CA ILE A 147 -2.34 -10.36 1.03
C ILE A 147 -2.94 -11.77 1.13
N ARG A 148 -4.17 -11.87 1.64
CA ARG A 148 -4.88 -13.16 1.73
C ARG A 148 -5.19 -13.77 0.38
N PHE A 149 -5.48 -12.94 -0.63
CA PHE A 149 -5.64 -13.42 -1.99
C PHE A 149 -4.33 -14.01 -2.52
N CYS A 150 -3.22 -13.31 -2.37
CA CYS A 150 -1.90 -13.80 -2.80
C CYS A 150 -1.57 -15.15 -2.13
N ASP A 151 -1.79 -15.25 -0.82
CA ASP A 151 -1.56 -16.50 -0.08
C ASP A 151 -2.45 -17.62 -0.59
N SER A 152 -3.74 -17.36 -0.81
CA SER A 152 -4.69 -18.36 -1.31
C SER A 152 -4.34 -18.92 -2.69
N PHE A 153 -3.61 -18.16 -3.51
CA PHE A 153 -3.24 -18.52 -4.87
C PHE A 153 -1.74 -18.76 -5.08
N ASN A 154 -0.99 -18.98 -3.99
CA ASN A 154 0.46 -19.29 -4.02
C ASN A 154 1.31 -18.20 -4.73
N ILE A 155 0.94 -16.93 -4.58
CA ILE A 155 1.64 -15.79 -5.18
C ILE A 155 2.55 -15.17 -4.12
N PRO A 156 3.89 -15.15 -4.32
CA PRO A 156 4.82 -14.47 -3.41
C PRO A 156 4.50 -13.00 -3.26
N ILE A 157 4.80 -12.41 -2.09
CA ILE A 157 4.49 -11.04 -1.77
C ILE A 157 5.76 -10.22 -1.58
N ILE A 158 5.84 -9.08 -2.28
CA ILE A 158 6.86 -8.06 -2.09
C ILE A 158 6.19 -6.83 -1.46
N THR A 159 6.69 -6.45 -0.30
CA THR A 159 6.26 -5.26 0.41
C THR A 159 7.29 -4.16 0.22
N LEU A 160 6.86 -2.99 -0.28
CA LEU A 160 7.68 -1.78 -0.37
C LEU A 160 7.23 -0.81 0.72
N GLU A 161 8.06 -0.61 1.71
CA GLU A 161 7.71 0.15 2.91
C GLU A 161 8.29 1.55 2.89
N ASP A 162 7.42 2.56 2.98
CA ASP A 162 7.75 3.94 3.33
C ASP A 162 6.59 4.47 4.19
N MET A 163 6.60 4.12 5.47
CA MET A 163 5.46 4.29 6.34
C MET A 163 5.79 5.09 7.61
N PRO A 164 5.22 6.29 7.77
CA PRO A 164 5.40 7.08 8.99
C PRO A 164 4.51 6.63 10.15
N GLY A 165 3.50 5.78 9.92
CA GLY A 165 2.58 5.29 10.94
C GLY A 165 1.15 5.10 10.45
N TYR A 166 0.24 4.86 11.37
CA TYR A 166 -1.21 4.91 11.13
C TYR A 166 -1.71 6.35 11.13
N LEU A 167 -2.75 6.63 10.35
CA LEU A 167 -3.38 7.95 10.31
C LEU A 167 -4.01 8.27 11.67
N PRO A 168 -3.52 9.31 12.37
CA PRO A 168 -4.10 9.72 13.64
C PRO A 168 -5.38 10.54 13.41
N GLY A 169 -6.24 10.57 14.41
CA GLY A 169 -7.40 11.47 14.44
C GLY A 169 -8.67 10.80 14.93
N VAL A 170 -9.61 11.63 15.38
CA VAL A 170 -10.87 11.18 15.98
C VAL A 170 -11.65 10.28 15.00
N ASP A 171 -11.73 10.66 13.74
CA ASP A 171 -12.49 9.91 12.74
C ASP A 171 -11.91 8.50 12.53
N GLN A 172 -10.60 8.36 12.50
CA GLN A 172 -9.93 7.06 12.37
C GLN A 172 -10.09 6.20 13.62
N GLU A 173 -9.94 6.80 14.80
CA GLU A 173 -10.17 6.09 16.07
C GLU A 173 -11.63 5.61 16.18
N HIS A 174 -12.60 6.47 15.85
CA HIS A 174 -14.02 6.11 15.89
C HIS A 174 -14.42 5.12 14.79
N ALA A 175 -13.78 5.16 13.63
CA ALA A 175 -13.94 4.15 12.58
C ALA A 175 -13.30 2.81 12.96
N GLY A 176 -12.40 2.78 13.96
CA GLY A 176 -11.78 1.58 14.49
C GLY A 176 -10.49 1.20 13.79
N VAL A 177 -9.58 2.16 13.60
CA VAL A 177 -8.28 1.97 12.95
C VAL A 177 -7.48 0.83 13.56
N ILE A 178 -7.55 0.62 14.88
CA ILE A 178 -6.89 -0.51 15.57
C ILE A 178 -7.42 -1.84 15.04
N ARG A 179 -8.73 -1.98 14.91
CA ARG A 179 -9.39 -3.19 14.43
C ARG A 179 -9.12 -3.45 12.94
N HIS A 180 -9.15 -2.40 12.12
CA HIS A 180 -8.86 -2.48 10.68
C HIS A 180 -7.37 -2.74 10.45
N GLY A 181 -6.48 -2.03 11.15
CA GLY A 181 -5.04 -2.25 11.09
C GLY A 181 -4.62 -3.66 11.52
N ALA A 182 -5.30 -4.23 12.53
CA ALA A 182 -5.04 -5.62 12.95
C ALA A 182 -5.26 -6.64 11.83
N LYS A 183 -6.14 -6.38 10.87
CA LYS A 183 -6.36 -7.29 9.72
C LYS A 183 -5.10 -7.46 8.88
N VAL A 184 -4.29 -6.41 8.73
CA VAL A 184 -3.02 -6.47 8.00
C VAL A 184 -2.03 -7.38 8.74
N LEU A 185 -1.92 -7.21 10.06
CA LEU A 185 -1.05 -8.05 10.89
C LEU A 185 -1.45 -9.53 10.80
N TYR A 186 -2.75 -9.82 10.92
CA TYR A 186 -3.26 -11.18 10.77
C TYR A 186 -2.99 -11.76 9.39
N ALA A 187 -3.23 -10.98 8.33
CA ALA A 187 -3.01 -11.43 6.95
C ALA A 187 -1.56 -11.82 6.70
N TYR A 188 -0.60 -10.98 7.11
CA TYR A 188 0.82 -11.30 6.98
C TYR A 188 1.28 -12.45 7.88
N SER A 189 0.73 -12.55 9.10
CA SER A 189 1.09 -13.63 10.04
C SER A 189 0.59 -15.00 9.57
N GLU A 190 -0.58 -15.05 8.94
CA GLU A 190 -1.18 -16.27 8.42
C GLU A 190 -0.58 -16.70 7.06
N ALA A 191 -0.11 -15.74 6.25
CA ALA A 191 0.37 -16.01 4.90
C ALA A 191 1.58 -16.94 4.90
N THR A 192 1.50 -17.99 4.09
CA THR A 192 2.51 -19.06 3.97
C THR A 192 3.39 -18.90 2.72
N VAL A 193 3.00 -18.03 1.79
CA VAL A 193 3.81 -17.71 0.60
C VAL A 193 5.07 -16.93 1.00
N PRO A 194 6.14 -16.98 0.17
CA PRO A 194 7.32 -16.16 0.41
C PRO A 194 6.98 -14.68 0.55
N LYS A 195 7.51 -14.05 1.60
CA LYS A 195 7.27 -12.65 1.96
C LYS A 195 8.58 -11.90 2.05
N ILE A 196 8.76 -10.93 1.19
CA ILE A 196 9.96 -10.09 1.12
C ILE A 196 9.57 -8.64 1.39
N THR A 197 10.30 -7.97 2.26
CA THR A 197 10.09 -6.54 2.53
C THR A 197 11.32 -5.74 2.18
N VAL A 198 11.11 -4.62 1.49
CA VAL A 198 12.13 -3.62 1.19
C VAL A 198 11.71 -2.31 1.84
N ILE A 199 12.46 -1.86 2.82
CA ILE A 199 12.26 -0.56 3.47
C ILE A 199 12.94 0.49 2.60
N LEU A 200 12.14 1.35 1.97
CA LEU A 200 12.63 2.38 1.05
C LEU A 200 13.11 3.62 1.82
N ARG A 201 12.31 4.09 2.80
CA ARG A 201 12.65 5.23 3.66
C ARG A 201 12.15 5.02 5.07
N LYS A 202 10.92 5.46 5.41
CA LYS A 202 10.37 5.44 6.76
C LYS A 202 9.78 4.09 7.12
N ALA A 203 10.11 3.61 8.30
CA ALA A 203 9.51 2.42 8.90
C ALA A 203 9.32 2.69 10.40
N TYR A 204 8.19 3.34 10.78
CA TYR A 204 8.02 3.85 12.12
C TYR A 204 6.94 3.12 12.92
N GLY A 205 7.30 2.75 14.14
CA GLY A 205 6.39 2.28 15.19
C GLY A 205 5.55 1.07 14.81
N GLY A 206 4.24 1.14 15.11
CA GLY A 206 3.29 0.08 14.76
C GLY A 206 3.09 -0.12 13.27
N GLY A 207 3.33 0.93 12.49
CA GLY A 207 3.32 0.86 11.04
C GLY A 207 4.38 -0.05 10.47
N TYR A 208 5.63 0.12 10.88
CA TYR A 208 6.72 -0.79 10.55
C TYR A 208 6.37 -2.26 10.83
N ILE A 209 5.76 -2.52 11.99
CA ILE A 209 5.35 -3.89 12.33
C ILE A 209 4.30 -4.40 11.35
N ALA A 210 3.28 -3.58 11.03
CA ALA A 210 2.16 -3.99 10.19
C ALA A 210 2.55 -4.28 8.74
N MET A 211 3.56 -3.59 8.21
CA MET A 211 4.01 -3.74 6.82
C MET A 211 4.99 -4.90 6.63
N ASN A 212 4.60 -6.08 7.11
CA ASN A 212 5.37 -7.32 6.96
C ASN A 212 6.78 -7.25 7.55
N SER A 213 6.87 -6.79 8.81
CA SER A 213 8.14 -6.78 9.51
C SER A 213 8.65 -8.19 9.83
N ARG A 214 9.91 -8.29 10.24
CA ARG A 214 10.49 -9.52 10.74
C ARG A 214 9.68 -10.14 11.88
N HIS A 215 9.04 -9.31 12.70
CA HIS A 215 8.19 -9.74 13.82
C HIS A 215 6.94 -10.51 13.36
N LEU A 216 6.43 -10.24 12.15
CA LEU A 216 5.29 -10.94 11.53
C LEU A 216 5.71 -12.11 10.64
N GLY A 217 7.00 -12.44 10.59
CA GLY A 217 7.50 -13.56 9.83
C GLY A 217 7.83 -13.25 8.38
N ALA A 218 8.28 -12.02 8.08
CA ALA A 218 8.93 -11.76 6.79
C ALA A 218 10.11 -12.71 6.61
N ASP A 219 10.21 -13.37 5.47
CA ASP A 219 11.30 -14.30 5.18
C ASP A 219 12.61 -13.55 4.98
N PHE A 220 12.55 -12.46 4.22
CA PHE A 220 13.69 -11.58 3.97
C PHE A 220 13.30 -10.11 4.10
N MET A 221 14.21 -9.33 4.70
CA MET A 221 14.07 -7.89 4.79
C MET A 221 15.31 -7.20 4.26
N PHE A 222 15.08 -6.19 3.43
CA PHE A 222 16.12 -5.32 2.88
C PHE A 222 15.84 -3.88 3.33
N ALA A 223 16.90 -3.14 3.59
CA ALA A 223 16.83 -1.72 3.89
C ALA A 223 17.58 -0.94 2.80
N TRP A 224 16.91 0.05 2.23
CA TRP A 224 17.52 1.01 1.32
C TRP A 224 18.57 1.84 2.07
N PRO A 225 19.59 2.41 1.41
CA PRO A 225 20.57 3.27 2.11
C PRO A 225 19.96 4.46 2.86
N SER A 226 18.80 4.94 2.42
CA SER A 226 18.02 6.02 3.05
C SER A 226 16.97 5.54 4.06
N ALA A 227 16.94 4.25 4.41
CA ALA A 227 15.94 3.70 5.30
C ALA A 227 16.12 4.17 6.75
N GLU A 228 15.01 4.59 7.36
CA GLU A 228 14.93 5.02 8.75
C GLU A 228 13.98 4.09 9.52
N ILE A 229 14.53 3.28 10.41
CA ILE A 229 13.74 2.35 11.25
C ILE A 229 13.75 2.88 12.68
N ALA A 230 12.59 3.28 13.19
CA ALA A 230 12.47 3.89 14.51
C ALA A 230 11.10 3.63 15.15
N VAL A 231 11.00 3.90 16.46
CA VAL A 231 9.70 3.88 17.16
C VAL A 231 8.80 5.02 16.68
N MET A 232 9.41 6.17 16.35
CA MET A 232 8.74 7.36 15.82
C MET A 232 9.74 8.23 15.06
N GLY A 233 9.23 9.13 14.22
CA GLY A 233 10.07 10.08 13.51
C GLY A 233 10.83 11.04 14.46
N PRO A 234 11.96 11.60 14.00
CA PRO A 234 12.84 12.42 14.85
C PRO A 234 12.12 13.64 15.48
N GLU A 235 11.25 14.32 14.75
CA GLU A 235 10.47 15.44 15.28
C GLU A 235 9.54 15.03 16.43
N GLY A 236 8.92 13.85 16.32
CA GLY A 236 8.08 13.28 17.38
C GLY A 236 8.89 12.91 18.62
N ALA A 237 10.06 12.31 18.41
CA ALA A 237 10.99 11.94 19.49
C ALA A 237 11.51 13.19 20.22
N ALA A 238 11.94 14.21 19.49
CA ALA A 238 12.38 15.48 20.06
C ALA A 238 11.29 16.13 20.94
N ASN A 239 10.05 16.20 20.44
CA ASN A 239 8.91 16.75 21.20
C ASN A 239 8.61 16.00 22.51
N ILE A 240 8.95 14.73 22.61
CA ILE A 240 8.76 13.93 23.83
C ILE A 240 9.95 14.09 24.78
N ILE A 241 11.16 13.92 24.26
CA ILE A 241 12.40 13.89 25.06
C ILE A 241 12.71 15.29 25.61
N PHE A 242 12.62 16.30 24.74
CA PHE A 242 12.99 17.70 25.06
C PHE A 242 11.76 18.59 25.29
N ARG A 243 10.63 17.99 25.70
CA ARG A 243 9.36 18.74 25.87
C ARG A 243 9.48 19.98 26.73
N LYS A 244 10.25 19.91 27.83
CA LYS A 244 10.41 21.03 28.76
C LYS A 244 11.25 22.15 28.14
N GLU A 245 12.37 21.79 27.54
CA GLU A 245 13.30 22.71 26.89
C GLU A 245 12.61 23.43 25.71
N ILE A 246 11.82 22.69 24.91
CA ILE A 246 11.05 23.25 23.80
C ILE A 246 9.98 24.22 24.31
N MET A 247 9.29 23.90 25.41
CA MET A 247 8.26 24.77 25.97
C MET A 247 8.83 26.07 26.59
N GLU A 248 10.07 26.02 27.06
CA GLU A 248 10.78 27.15 27.69
C GLU A 248 11.57 28.00 26.68
N ALA A 249 11.77 27.50 25.45
CA ALA A 249 12.53 28.19 24.40
C ALA A 249 11.75 29.39 23.83
N GLU A 250 12.46 30.49 23.55
CA GLU A 250 11.89 31.68 22.88
C GLU A 250 11.44 31.38 21.44
N ASP A 251 12.21 30.52 20.73
CA ASP A 251 11.83 29.96 19.42
C ASP A 251 11.73 28.43 19.49
N GLN A 252 10.51 27.96 19.69
CA GLN A 252 10.21 26.55 19.81
C GLN A 252 10.50 25.76 18.52
N ASN A 253 10.44 26.41 17.35
CA ASN A 253 10.71 25.72 16.07
C ASN A 253 12.20 25.54 15.83
N ALA A 254 13.01 26.54 16.17
CA ALA A 254 14.47 26.43 16.13
C ALA A 254 14.95 25.33 17.08
N MET A 255 14.44 25.30 18.32
CA MET A 255 14.81 24.28 19.33
C MET A 255 14.43 22.84 18.94
N ARG A 256 13.41 22.66 18.07
CA ARG A 256 13.06 21.33 17.53
C ARG A 256 13.99 20.84 16.44
N GLN A 257 14.77 21.72 15.84
CA GLN A 257 15.70 21.42 14.74
C GLN A 257 17.12 21.17 15.23
N GLU A 258 17.46 21.63 16.43
CA GLU A 258 18.70 21.29 17.14
C GLU A 258 18.60 19.89 17.78
#